data_6c23f6c756e7257b23760d9e6468fda0
#
_entry.id   6c23f6c756e7257b23760d9e6468fda0
#
_cell.length_a   1.000
_cell.length_b   1.000
_cell.length_c   1.000
_cell.angle_alpha   90.00
_cell.angle_beta   90.00
_cell.angle_gamma   90.00
#
_symmetry.space_group_name_H-M   'P 1'
#
loop_
_entity.id
_entity.type
_entity.pdbx_description
1 polymer ?
#
loop_
_entity_poly.entity_id
_entity_poly.type
_entity_poly.pdbx_seq_one_letter_code
_entity_poly.pdbx_strand_id
1 'polypeptide(L)'
;MNMSLKKMTYLALASLMMSGAAFAEDASPPKLSVNKDLQAKLPEAIRTSGKMISVNNGSFPPYEIVTGTKLTGASADLTDAIGEVLGVKIEHESVSGLPAILAGINSGRYQFAFGPIGDFKSREEANDFVDWVQEFVVFAVQKGNPKGITSLDSACGQRIAVMAGGSAEKVIQVQAEKCKTDGKGAIEVQSFTDQPSSILAVRSKRSDAFFSSQAPLTYFVSQANGQLELTGVGQKNGFEDLYQGAVVPKGSPLGPILKDAVELLMDNGTYAAIMKKWGLENNMIKEPGINLGGKLPK
;
A
#
# COMPACT_ATOMS: atom_id res chain seq x y z
N MET A 1 58.70 68.85 -16.16
CA MET A 1 58.78 68.04 -17.38
C MET A 1 57.82 66.83 -17.18
N ASN A 2 56.60 67.00 -17.61
CA ASN A 2 55.47 66.11 -17.27
C ASN A 2 55.26 65.09 -18.35
N MET A 3 55.17 63.80 -17.97
CA MET A 3 54.65 62.76 -18.84
C MET A 3 53.43 62.18 -18.21
N SER A 4 52.29 62.36 -18.94
CA SER A 4 50.99 61.87 -18.61
C SER A 4 50.86 60.44 -19.05
N LEU A 5 50.50 59.54 -18.11
CA LEU A 5 50.21 58.15 -18.38
C LEU A 5 48.68 57.97 -18.55
N LYS A 6 48.22 57.67 -19.78
CA LYS A 6 46.81 57.33 -20.07
C LYS A 6 46.48 55.89 -19.56
N LYS A 7 45.56 55.82 -18.63
CA LYS A 7 44.95 54.51 -18.20
C LYS A 7 43.87 54.10 -19.20
N MET A 8 44.08 52.98 -19.84
CA MET A 8 43.09 52.32 -20.67
C MET A 8 42.29 51.36 -19.78
N THR A 9 41.02 51.65 -19.61
CA THR A 9 40.05 50.84 -18.86
C THR A 9 39.41 49.81 -19.80
N TYR A 10 39.64 48.52 -19.60
CA TYR A 10 38.95 47.45 -20.28
C TYR A 10 37.67 47.13 -19.49
N LEU A 11 36.52 47.33 -20.13
CA LEU A 11 35.21 46.94 -19.64
C LEU A 11 35.01 45.47 -20.05
N ALA A 12 35.11 44.55 -19.11
CA ALA A 12 34.73 43.13 -19.34
C ALA A 12 33.24 42.98 -19.09
N LEU A 13 32.50 42.73 -20.14
CA LEU A 13 31.08 42.37 -20.06
C LEU A 13 30.98 40.89 -19.64
N ALA A 14 30.68 40.63 -18.37
CA ALA A 14 30.35 39.28 -17.89
C ALA A 14 28.87 39.01 -18.16
N SER A 15 28.59 38.20 -19.19
CA SER A 15 27.25 37.68 -19.47
C SER A 15 26.90 36.60 -18.44
N LEU A 16 26.06 36.95 -17.46
CA LEU A 16 25.49 36.00 -16.52
C LEU A 16 24.42 35.20 -17.25
N MET A 17 24.75 33.97 -17.67
CA MET A 17 23.73 32.99 -18.08
C MET A 17 23.00 32.49 -16.83
N MET A 18 21.85 33.06 -16.53
CA MET A 18 20.87 32.47 -15.61
C MET A 18 20.30 31.22 -16.27
N SER A 19 20.88 30.05 -15.94
CA SER A 19 20.21 28.78 -16.16
C SER A 19 18.98 28.73 -15.25
N GLY A 20 17.83 29.08 -15.79
CA GLY A 20 16.55 28.86 -15.13
C GLY A 20 16.38 27.36 -14.91
N ALA A 21 16.52 26.88 -13.68
CA ALA A 21 15.99 25.60 -13.28
C ALA A 21 14.47 25.70 -13.45
N ALA A 22 13.94 25.11 -14.52
CA ALA A 22 12.52 24.89 -14.65
C ALA A 22 12.13 23.94 -13.51
N PHE A 23 11.58 24.48 -12.43
CA PHE A 23 10.84 23.68 -11.48
C PHE A 23 9.69 23.08 -12.30
N ALA A 24 9.67 21.74 -12.40
CA ALA A 24 8.50 21.03 -12.91
C ALA A 24 7.34 21.46 -12.01
N GLU A 25 6.43 22.24 -12.54
CA GLU A 25 5.18 22.62 -11.89
C GLU A 25 4.48 21.30 -11.56
N ASP A 26 4.19 21.06 -10.28
CA ASP A 26 3.43 19.90 -9.83
C ASP A 26 2.05 19.99 -10.50
N ALA A 27 1.92 19.35 -11.64
CA ALA A 27 0.68 19.38 -12.42
C ALA A 27 -0.42 18.78 -11.55
N SER A 28 -1.40 19.60 -11.19
CA SER A 28 -2.61 19.11 -10.54
C SER A 28 -3.20 17.95 -11.36
N PRO A 29 -3.67 16.87 -10.74
CA PRO A 29 -4.24 15.76 -11.47
C PRO A 29 -5.36 16.25 -12.38
N PRO A 30 -5.53 15.68 -13.59
CA PRO A 30 -6.51 16.13 -14.54
C PRO A 30 -7.92 16.02 -13.95
N LYS A 31 -8.80 16.95 -14.33
CA LYS A 31 -10.21 16.87 -13.94
C LYS A 31 -10.82 15.61 -14.56
N LEU A 32 -11.33 14.74 -13.73
CA LEU A 32 -11.97 13.51 -14.17
C LEU A 32 -13.37 13.78 -14.74
N SER A 33 -13.80 12.90 -15.62
CA SER A 33 -15.14 12.90 -16.18
C SER A 33 -15.62 11.46 -16.35
N VAL A 34 -16.94 11.30 -16.39
CA VAL A 34 -17.55 9.96 -16.55
C VAL A 34 -17.15 9.36 -17.91
N ASN A 35 -16.55 8.17 -17.84
CA ASN A 35 -16.31 7.33 -19.01
C ASN A 35 -17.60 6.53 -19.30
N LYS A 36 -18.32 6.92 -20.36
CA LYS A 36 -19.61 6.31 -20.70
C LYS A 36 -19.53 4.84 -21.06
N ASP A 37 -18.42 4.41 -21.65
CA ASP A 37 -18.23 3.00 -22.05
C ASP A 37 -18.00 2.12 -20.81
N LEU A 38 -17.24 2.58 -19.83
CA LEU A 38 -17.07 1.87 -18.56
C LEU A 38 -18.36 1.88 -17.74
N GLN A 39 -19.05 3.04 -17.68
CA GLN A 39 -20.35 3.16 -17.00
C GLN A 39 -21.38 2.16 -17.57
N ALA A 40 -21.43 2.01 -18.91
CA ALA A 40 -22.34 1.10 -19.56
C ALA A 40 -22.08 -0.39 -19.24
N LYS A 41 -20.84 -0.76 -18.92
CA LYS A 41 -20.44 -2.12 -18.52
C LYS A 41 -20.89 -2.48 -17.09
N LEU A 42 -21.21 -1.48 -16.25
CA LEU A 42 -21.60 -1.73 -14.85
C LEU A 42 -22.88 -2.58 -14.79
N PRO A 43 -23.01 -3.50 -13.82
CA PRO A 43 -24.25 -4.21 -13.54
C PRO A 43 -25.44 -3.25 -13.41
N GLU A 44 -26.61 -3.67 -13.92
CA GLU A 44 -27.82 -2.83 -13.97
C GLU A 44 -28.20 -2.28 -12.58
N ALA A 45 -28.11 -3.12 -11.54
CA ALA A 45 -28.39 -2.70 -10.18
C ALA A 45 -27.52 -1.54 -9.70
N ILE A 46 -26.24 -1.53 -10.09
CA ILE A 46 -25.30 -0.44 -9.76
C ILE A 46 -25.62 0.80 -10.60
N ARG A 47 -25.89 0.66 -11.89
CA ARG A 47 -26.27 1.79 -12.75
C ARG A 47 -27.55 2.45 -12.27
N THR A 48 -28.52 1.66 -11.84
CA THR A 48 -29.82 2.18 -11.36
C THR A 48 -29.72 2.83 -9.99
N SER A 49 -28.96 2.24 -9.05
CA SER A 49 -28.76 2.81 -7.72
C SER A 49 -27.79 3.99 -7.72
N GLY A 50 -26.89 4.05 -8.69
CA GLY A 50 -25.80 5.02 -8.73
C GLY A 50 -24.77 4.84 -7.61
N LYS A 51 -24.73 3.67 -6.95
CA LYS A 51 -23.92 3.42 -5.76
C LYS A 51 -23.25 2.05 -5.74
N MET A 52 -22.06 1.99 -5.11
CA MET A 52 -21.36 0.77 -4.70
C MET A 52 -20.85 0.92 -3.28
N ILE A 53 -20.62 -0.20 -2.58
CA ILE A 53 -20.01 -0.23 -1.25
C ILE A 53 -18.65 -0.92 -1.35
N SER A 54 -17.60 -0.20 -0.98
CA SER A 54 -16.25 -0.75 -0.76
C SER A 54 -16.04 -1.00 0.73
N VAL A 55 -15.82 -2.26 1.10
CA VAL A 55 -15.50 -2.63 2.49
C VAL A 55 -14.00 -2.50 2.76
N ASN A 56 -13.64 -2.10 3.96
CA ASN A 56 -12.25 -1.93 4.42
C ASN A 56 -12.12 -2.27 5.92
N ASN A 57 -10.91 -2.28 6.45
CA ASN A 57 -10.69 -2.35 7.91
C ASN A 57 -10.18 -1.04 8.51
N GLY A 58 -9.91 -0.03 7.68
CA GLY A 58 -9.52 1.31 8.11
C GLY A 58 -8.21 1.42 8.88
N SER A 59 -7.40 0.38 8.89
CA SER A 59 -6.19 0.29 9.74
C SER A 59 -4.92 -0.07 8.98
N PHE A 60 -4.82 0.28 7.70
CA PHE A 60 -3.69 -0.01 6.83
C PHE A 60 -3.09 1.28 6.22
N PRO A 61 -2.54 2.20 7.05
CA PRO A 61 -1.99 3.46 6.57
C PRO A 61 -0.75 3.21 5.68
N PRO A 62 -0.43 4.08 4.72
CA PRO A 62 -1.18 5.27 4.30
C PRO A 62 -2.31 4.97 3.30
N TYR A 63 -2.62 3.70 3.05
CA TYR A 63 -3.68 3.29 2.12
C TYR A 63 -5.08 3.53 2.70
N GLU A 64 -5.30 3.09 3.93
CA GLU A 64 -6.60 3.15 4.63
C GLU A 64 -6.41 3.67 6.05
N ILE A 65 -6.99 4.82 6.34
CA ILE A 65 -6.95 5.49 7.64
C ILE A 65 -8.36 5.92 8.00
N VAL A 66 -8.96 5.30 9.02
CA VAL A 66 -10.26 5.72 9.56
C VAL A 66 -10.05 6.69 10.70
N THR A 67 -10.69 7.86 10.61
CA THR A 67 -10.79 8.85 11.69
C THR A 67 -12.25 9.18 11.91
N GLY A 68 -12.81 8.70 13.01
CA GLY A 68 -14.26 8.74 13.24
C GLY A 68 -14.99 7.87 12.21
N THR A 69 -15.81 8.46 11.37
CA THR A 69 -16.54 7.78 10.29
C THR A 69 -15.92 7.99 8.92
N LYS A 70 -14.82 8.74 8.81
CA LYS A 70 -14.20 9.11 7.54
C LYS A 70 -13.03 8.17 7.24
N LEU A 71 -13.06 7.55 6.06
CA LEU A 71 -11.90 6.90 5.46
C LEU A 71 -11.08 7.92 4.67
N THR A 72 -9.77 7.89 4.84
CA THR A 72 -8.77 8.65 4.06
C THR A 72 -7.63 7.72 3.68
N GLY A 73 -6.76 8.15 2.77
CA GLY A 73 -5.63 7.34 2.32
C GLY A 73 -5.64 7.14 0.81
N ALA A 74 -4.62 6.48 0.30
CA ALA A 74 -4.47 6.25 -1.14
C ALA A 74 -5.66 5.46 -1.73
N SER A 75 -6.17 4.44 -1.00
CA SER A 75 -7.32 3.65 -1.43
C SER A 75 -8.60 4.49 -1.49
N ALA A 76 -8.80 5.39 -0.52
CA ALA A 76 -9.96 6.29 -0.53
C ALA A 76 -9.91 7.25 -1.72
N ASP A 77 -8.76 7.91 -1.93
CA ASP A 77 -8.59 8.85 -3.05
C ASP A 77 -8.75 8.13 -4.41
N LEU A 78 -8.23 6.91 -4.55
CA LEU A 78 -8.40 6.11 -5.78
C LEU A 78 -9.84 5.68 -6.00
N THR A 79 -10.56 5.26 -4.94
CA THR A 79 -11.98 4.90 -5.08
C THR A 79 -12.86 6.09 -5.40
N ASP A 80 -12.57 7.25 -4.85
CA ASP A 80 -13.27 8.50 -5.22
C ASP A 80 -13.07 8.79 -6.72
N ALA A 81 -11.81 8.71 -7.21
CA ALA A 81 -11.48 8.89 -8.62
C ALA A 81 -12.16 7.85 -9.54
N ILE A 82 -12.19 6.57 -9.12
CA ILE A 82 -12.90 5.51 -9.83
C ILE A 82 -14.42 5.81 -9.87
N GLY A 83 -14.99 6.26 -8.75
CA GLY A 83 -16.38 6.65 -8.68
C GLY A 83 -16.73 7.77 -9.67
N GLU A 84 -15.87 8.80 -9.79
CA GLU A 84 -16.01 9.86 -10.79
C GLU A 84 -15.98 9.32 -12.23
N VAL A 85 -15.02 8.44 -12.53
CA VAL A 85 -14.88 7.83 -13.87
C VAL A 85 -16.07 6.92 -14.21
N LEU A 86 -16.57 6.16 -13.25
CA LEU A 86 -17.71 5.26 -13.44
C LEU A 86 -19.07 5.97 -13.35
N GLY A 87 -19.10 7.22 -12.86
CA GLY A 87 -20.33 7.98 -12.66
C GLY A 87 -21.21 7.38 -11.56
N VAL A 88 -20.61 6.83 -10.50
CA VAL A 88 -21.29 6.26 -9.34
C VAL A 88 -20.66 6.74 -8.04
N LYS A 89 -21.43 6.78 -6.96
CA LYS A 89 -20.90 7.04 -5.64
C LYS A 89 -20.35 5.74 -5.04
N ILE A 90 -19.10 5.74 -4.57
CA ILE A 90 -18.55 4.64 -3.80
C ILE A 90 -18.61 5.01 -2.32
N GLU A 91 -19.36 4.24 -1.54
CA GLU A 91 -19.49 4.38 -0.10
C GLU A 91 -18.53 3.41 0.58
N HIS A 92 -17.99 3.78 1.74
CA HIS A 92 -17.05 2.96 2.49
C HIS A 92 -17.70 2.41 3.75
N GLU A 93 -17.55 1.11 4.00
CA GLU A 93 -17.95 0.47 5.24
C GLU A 93 -16.72 -0.20 5.87
N SER A 94 -16.49 0.07 7.16
CA SER A 94 -15.35 -0.49 7.88
C SER A 94 -15.78 -1.67 8.76
N VAL A 95 -15.02 -2.76 8.69
CA VAL A 95 -15.23 -3.98 9.49
C VAL A 95 -13.95 -4.38 10.20
N SER A 96 -14.04 -5.22 11.21
CA SER A 96 -12.90 -5.64 12.01
C SER A 96 -12.12 -6.77 11.31
N GLY A 97 -10.94 -6.43 10.78
CA GLY A 97 -9.96 -7.38 10.27
C GLY A 97 -10.24 -7.94 8.88
N LEU A 98 -9.19 -8.49 8.27
CA LEU A 98 -9.23 -9.06 6.92
C LEU A 98 -10.22 -10.23 6.76
N PRO A 99 -10.36 -11.17 7.73
CA PRO A 99 -11.33 -12.25 7.62
C PRO A 99 -12.77 -11.76 7.44
N ALA A 100 -13.16 -10.67 8.13
CA ALA A 100 -14.51 -10.10 8.00
C ALA A 100 -14.73 -9.42 6.63
N ILE A 101 -13.69 -8.79 6.06
CA ILE A 101 -13.73 -8.25 4.69
C ILE A 101 -14.04 -9.38 3.70
N LEU A 102 -13.23 -10.44 3.69
CA LEU A 102 -13.37 -11.55 2.74
C LEU A 102 -14.71 -12.27 2.91
N ALA A 103 -15.17 -12.51 4.16
CA ALA A 103 -16.46 -13.10 4.42
C ALA A 103 -17.62 -12.22 3.90
N GLY A 104 -17.53 -10.91 4.06
CA GLY A 104 -18.53 -9.96 3.58
C GLY A 104 -18.64 -9.91 2.06
N ILE A 105 -17.50 -10.01 1.35
CA ILE A 105 -17.44 -10.11 -0.12
C ILE A 105 -18.02 -11.45 -0.57
N ASN A 106 -17.60 -12.57 0.00
CA ASN A 106 -18.02 -13.90 -0.40
C ASN A 106 -19.51 -14.17 -0.12
N SER A 107 -20.10 -13.49 0.87
CA SER A 107 -21.55 -13.57 1.14
C SER A 107 -22.38 -12.63 0.26
N GLY A 108 -21.77 -11.79 -0.58
CA GLY A 108 -22.45 -10.81 -1.41
C GLY A 108 -22.96 -9.57 -0.65
N ARG A 109 -22.58 -9.42 0.63
CA ARG A 109 -22.95 -8.23 1.41
C ARG A 109 -22.29 -6.96 0.86
N TYR A 110 -21.05 -7.08 0.38
CA TYR A 110 -20.30 -6.00 -0.23
C TYR A 110 -19.93 -6.35 -1.67
N GLN A 111 -19.89 -5.36 -2.55
CA GLN A 111 -19.55 -5.57 -3.95
C GLN A 111 -18.06 -5.81 -4.12
N PHE A 112 -17.22 -5.12 -3.32
CA PHE A 112 -15.77 -5.22 -3.41
C PHE A 112 -15.08 -4.63 -2.16
N ALA A 113 -13.77 -4.85 -2.03
CA ALA A 113 -12.88 -4.10 -1.17
C ALA A 113 -11.79 -3.49 -2.05
N PHE A 114 -11.53 -2.20 -1.93
CA PHE A 114 -10.47 -1.54 -2.69
C PHE A 114 -9.22 -1.27 -1.83
N GLY A 115 -8.97 -2.10 -0.83
CA GLY A 115 -7.72 -2.07 -0.06
C GLY A 115 -6.58 -2.75 -0.79
N PRO A 116 -5.33 -2.56 -0.36
CA PRO A 116 -4.22 -3.38 -0.82
C PRO A 116 -4.26 -4.73 -0.10
N ILE A 117 -5.06 -5.64 -0.60
CA ILE A 117 -5.17 -7.01 -0.07
C ILE A 117 -4.26 -7.91 -0.89
N GLY A 118 -3.38 -8.66 -0.22
CA GLY A 118 -2.42 -9.53 -0.88
C GLY A 118 -3.08 -10.59 -1.76
N ASP A 119 -2.68 -10.61 -3.02
CA ASP A 119 -3.11 -11.57 -4.02
C ASP A 119 -2.26 -12.86 -3.92
N PHE A 120 -2.92 -13.98 -3.72
CA PHE A 120 -2.30 -15.31 -3.64
C PHE A 120 -3.19 -16.36 -4.27
N LYS A 121 -2.61 -17.36 -4.89
CA LYS A 121 -3.33 -18.46 -5.56
C LYS A 121 -4.38 -19.11 -4.66
N SER A 122 -4.11 -19.27 -3.38
CA SER A 122 -5.07 -19.81 -2.41
C SER A 122 -6.29 -18.92 -2.15
N ARG A 123 -6.17 -17.61 -2.36
CA ARG A 123 -7.29 -16.66 -2.25
C ARG A 123 -8.04 -16.50 -3.56
N GLU A 124 -7.36 -16.71 -4.69
CA GLU A 124 -7.96 -16.66 -6.03
C GLU A 124 -9.00 -17.76 -6.28
N GLU A 125 -9.06 -18.78 -5.42
CA GLU A 125 -10.11 -19.83 -5.51
C GLU A 125 -11.51 -19.25 -5.30
N ALA A 126 -11.67 -18.31 -4.37
CA ALA A 126 -12.95 -17.70 -4.02
C ALA A 126 -13.10 -16.25 -4.49
N ASN A 127 -12.02 -15.59 -4.89
CA ASN A 127 -12.01 -14.16 -5.23
C ASN A 127 -11.21 -13.90 -6.50
N ASP A 128 -11.47 -12.76 -7.15
CA ASP A 128 -10.55 -12.17 -8.11
C ASP A 128 -9.94 -10.90 -7.50
N PHE A 129 -8.67 -10.67 -7.80
CA PHE A 129 -7.90 -9.53 -7.35
C PHE A 129 -7.65 -8.60 -8.53
N VAL A 130 -7.89 -7.31 -8.33
CA VAL A 130 -7.49 -6.25 -9.27
C VAL A 130 -6.27 -5.59 -8.67
N ASP A 131 -5.09 -6.06 -9.08
CA ASP A 131 -3.83 -5.60 -8.53
C ASP A 131 -3.47 -4.21 -9.05
N TRP A 132 -3.15 -3.32 -8.14
CA TRP A 132 -2.81 -1.95 -8.44
C TRP A 132 -1.58 -1.44 -7.68
N VAL A 133 -0.98 -2.27 -6.82
CA VAL A 133 0.19 -1.92 -6.02
C VAL A 133 1.06 -3.14 -5.76
N GLN A 134 2.37 -2.92 -5.62
CA GLN A 134 3.31 -3.93 -5.15
C GLN A 134 3.82 -3.54 -3.77
N GLU A 135 3.82 -4.48 -2.83
CA GLU A 135 4.29 -4.27 -1.47
C GLU A 135 5.57 -5.05 -1.19
N PHE A 136 6.28 -4.58 -0.19
CA PHE A 136 7.45 -5.22 0.40
C PHE A 136 7.13 -5.53 1.85
N VAL A 137 7.74 -6.54 2.43
CA VAL A 137 7.48 -6.93 3.83
C VAL A 137 8.77 -6.81 4.63
N VAL A 138 8.66 -6.17 5.79
CA VAL A 138 9.80 -5.84 6.66
C VAL A 138 9.42 -6.04 8.14
N PHE A 139 10.38 -5.85 9.02
CA PHE A 139 10.14 -5.83 10.46
C PHE A 139 10.15 -4.38 10.98
N ALA A 140 9.21 -4.03 11.85
CA ALA A 140 9.33 -2.88 12.74
C ALA A 140 9.77 -3.39 14.12
N VAL A 141 10.87 -2.84 14.61
CA VAL A 141 11.49 -3.21 15.89
C VAL A 141 11.68 -1.99 16.78
N GLN A 142 11.97 -2.19 18.04
CA GLN A 142 12.38 -1.10 18.93
C GLN A 142 13.69 -0.48 18.45
N LYS A 143 13.85 0.82 18.69
CA LYS A 143 15.06 1.56 18.34
C LYS A 143 16.32 0.88 18.88
N GLY A 144 17.32 0.74 18.01
CA GLY A 144 18.57 0.03 18.30
C GLY A 144 18.46 -1.49 18.17
N ASN A 145 17.30 -2.01 17.75
CA ASN A 145 17.08 -3.45 17.48
C ASN A 145 17.66 -4.39 18.53
N PRO A 146 17.20 -4.32 19.80
CA PRO A 146 17.85 -5.02 20.92
C PRO A 146 17.84 -6.55 20.81
N LYS A 147 17.04 -7.09 19.89
CA LYS A 147 16.93 -8.54 19.62
C LYS A 147 17.69 -8.98 18.36
N GLY A 148 18.31 -8.06 17.64
CA GLY A 148 19.06 -8.35 16.42
C GLY A 148 18.21 -8.91 15.26
N ILE A 149 16.91 -8.59 15.20
CA ILE A 149 16.00 -9.09 14.18
C ILE A 149 16.23 -8.32 12.88
N THR A 150 16.79 -8.98 11.87
CA THR A 150 17.09 -8.38 10.57
C THR A 150 16.60 -9.23 9.38
N SER A 151 16.13 -10.45 9.65
CA SER A 151 15.67 -11.41 8.64
C SER A 151 14.72 -12.41 9.29
N LEU A 152 14.07 -13.25 8.50
CA LEU A 152 13.25 -14.36 9.00
C LEU A 152 14.06 -15.33 9.88
N ASP A 153 15.30 -15.62 9.54
CA ASP A 153 16.15 -16.53 10.33
C ASP A 153 16.54 -15.94 11.69
N SER A 154 16.78 -14.63 11.79
CA SER A 154 17.07 -13.96 13.05
C SER A 154 15.83 -13.74 13.94
N ALA A 155 14.64 -13.99 13.41
CA ALA A 155 13.40 -13.94 14.17
C ALA A 155 13.16 -15.22 15.00
N CYS A 156 13.96 -16.30 14.80
CA CYS A 156 13.83 -17.54 15.58
C CYS A 156 13.96 -17.27 17.09
N GLY A 157 13.06 -17.86 17.88
CA GLY A 157 13.01 -17.71 19.34
C GLY A 157 12.48 -16.34 19.82
N GLN A 158 12.00 -15.48 18.92
CA GLN A 158 11.46 -14.16 19.27
C GLN A 158 9.93 -14.14 19.21
N ARG A 159 9.32 -13.11 19.82
CA ARG A 159 7.88 -12.84 19.79
C ARG A 159 7.57 -11.92 18.62
N ILE A 160 6.91 -12.44 17.60
CA ILE A 160 6.64 -11.69 16.37
C ILE A 160 5.15 -11.41 16.25
N ALA A 161 4.80 -10.11 16.29
CA ALA A 161 3.46 -9.63 15.98
C ALA A 161 3.19 -9.74 14.48
N VAL A 162 1.98 -10.11 14.12
CA VAL A 162 1.45 -10.15 12.75
C VAL A 162 -0.02 -9.77 12.74
N MET A 163 -0.53 -9.34 11.59
CA MET A 163 -1.97 -9.15 11.42
C MET A 163 -2.65 -10.49 11.11
N ALA A 164 -3.67 -10.84 11.88
CA ALA A 164 -4.42 -12.08 11.75
C ALA A 164 -5.05 -12.25 10.35
N GLY A 165 -4.91 -13.44 9.78
CA GLY A 165 -5.40 -13.78 8.43
C GLY A 165 -4.58 -13.14 7.30
N GLY A 166 -3.54 -12.37 7.63
CA GLY A 166 -2.65 -11.73 6.66
C GLY A 166 -1.63 -12.70 6.05
N SER A 167 -1.06 -12.33 4.92
CA SER A 167 0.02 -13.10 4.27
C SER A 167 1.29 -13.16 5.12
N ALA A 168 1.60 -12.08 5.83
CA ALA A 168 2.73 -12.02 6.74
C ALA A 168 2.61 -13.04 7.90
N GLU A 169 1.40 -13.26 8.43
CA GLU A 169 1.16 -14.29 9.44
C GLU A 169 1.54 -15.67 8.92
N LYS A 170 1.12 -16.02 7.69
CA LYS A 170 1.46 -17.31 7.10
C LYS A 170 2.96 -17.51 6.95
N VAL A 171 3.68 -16.49 6.49
CA VAL A 171 5.15 -16.54 6.38
C VAL A 171 5.80 -16.79 7.74
N ILE A 172 5.38 -16.07 8.78
CA ILE A 172 5.95 -16.22 10.13
C ILE A 172 5.59 -17.58 10.72
N GLN A 173 4.40 -18.13 10.47
CA GLN A 173 4.02 -19.50 10.88
C GLN A 173 4.94 -20.55 10.23
N VAL A 174 5.18 -20.44 8.91
CA VAL A 174 6.11 -21.34 8.21
C VAL A 174 7.53 -21.21 8.78
N GLN A 175 7.99 -19.99 9.01
CA GLN A 175 9.31 -19.75 9.60
C GLN A 175 9.40 -20.29 11.04
N ALA A 176 8.32 -20.20 11.83
CA ALA A 176 8.30 -20.74 13.19
C ALA A 176 8.55 -22.27 13.21
N GLU A 177 7.91 -23.00 12.30
CA GLU A 177 8.14 -24.45 12.16
C GLU A 177 9.56 -24.75 11.67
N LYS A 178 10.08 -23.96 10.73
CA LYS A 178 11.48 -24.08 10.29
C LYS A 178 12.46 -23.84 11.43
N CYS A 179 12.28 -22.77 12.21
CA CYS A 179 13.13 -22.49 13.38
C CYS A 179 13.13 -23.65 14.38
N LYS A 180 11.95 -24.24 14.64
CA LYS A 180 11.80 -25.40 15.54
C LYS A 180 12.55 -26.62 15.00
N THR A 181 12.40 -26.93 13.72
CA THR A 181 13.08 -28.03 13.05
C THR A 181 14.59 -27.87 13.06
N ASP A 182 15.07 -26.63 12.86
CA ASP A 182 16.50 -26.29 12.87
C ASP A 182 17.10 -26.20 14.29
N GLY A 183 16.29 -26.42 15.35
CA GLY A 183 16.75 -26.33 16.75
C GLY A 183 17.08 -24.91 17.24
N LYS A 184 16.61 -23.86 16.51
CA LYS A 184 16.87 -22.44 16.84
C LYS A 184 15.86 -21.81 17.79
N GLY A 185 14.89 -22.59 18.31
CA GLY A 185 13.75 -22.08 19.07
C GLY A 185 12.63 -21.57 18.18
N ALA A 186 11.40 -21.99 18.46
CA ALA A 186 10.24 -21.57 17.67
C ALA A 186 9.97 -20.07 17.86
N ILE A 187 9.47 -19.41 16.80
CA ILE A 187 8.91 -18.07 16.91
C ILE A 187 7.59 -18.17 17.70
N GLU A 188 7.39 -17.28 18.67
CA GLU A 188 6.08 -17.04 19.26
C GLU A 188 5.30 -16.11 18.36
N VAL A 189 4.37 -16.66 17.56
CA VAL A 189 3.54 -15.89 16.64
C VAL A 189 2.39 -15.24 17.41
N GLN A 190 2.34 -13.91 17.39
CA GLN A 190 1.32 -13.13 18.09
C GLN A 190 0.42 -12.43 17.07
N SER A 191 -0.78 -12.98 16.85
CA SER A 191 -1.74 -12.50 15.86
C SER A 191 -2.66 -11.45 16.46
N PHE A 192 -2.73 -10.28 15.82
CA PHE A 192 -3.59 -9.16 16.19
C PHE A 192 -4.61 -8.87 15.10
N THR A 193 -5.75 -8.31 15.47
CA THR A 193 -6.85 -8.01 14.54
C THR A 193 -6.49 -6.92 13.53
N ASP A 194 -5.63 -5.96 13.93
CA ASP A 194 -5.30 -4.78 13.15
C ASP A 194 -3.83 -4.34 13.32
N GLN A 195 -3.38 -3.46 12.43
CA GLN A 195 -2.02 -2.92 12.43
C GLN A 195 -1.70 -2.08 13.68
N PRO A 196 -2.59 -1.17 14.14
CA PRO A 196 -2.34 -0.39 15.36
C PRO A 196 -2.10 -1.23 16.60
N SER A 197 -2.85 -2.31 16.79
CA SER A 197 -2.66 -3.23 17.92
C SER A 197 -1.32 -3.97 17.83
N SER A 198 -0.92 -4.39 16.62
CA SER A 198 0.35 -5.06 16.36
C SER A 198 1.54 -4.15 16.68
N ILE A 199 1.54 -2.91 16.19
CA ILE A 199 2.64 -1.96 16.45
C ILE A 199 2.69 -1.52 17.92
N LEU A 200 1.54 -1.40 18.58
CA LEU A 200 1.46 -1.11 20.01
C LEU A 200 2.10 -2.23 20.83
N ALA A 201 1.96 -3.49 20.44
CA ALA A 201 2.61 -4.61 21.10
C ALA A 201 4.14 -4.50 21.07
N VAL A 202 4.72 -4.03 19.95
CA VAL A 202 6.17 -3.76 19.85
C VAL A 202 6.56 -2.57 20.73
N ARG A 203 5.83 -1.46 20.65
CA ARG A 203 6.11 -0.26 21.47
C ARG A 203 6.07 -0.56 22.98
N SER A 204 5.13 -1.39 23.41
CA SER A 204 4.98 -1.82 24.82
C SER A 204 5.87 -2.99 25.22
N LYS A 205 6.77 -3.46 24.34
CA LYS A 205 7.69 -4.59 24.58
C LYS A 205 6.99 -5.94 24.81
N ARG A 206 5.71 -6.07 24.44
CA ARG A 206 4.98 -7.36 24.45
C ARG A 206 5.41 -8.23 23.28
N SER A 207 5.70 -7.62 22.12
CA SER A 207 6.32 -8.26 20.97
C SER A 207 7.72 -7.69 20.74
N ASP A 208 8.61 -8.50 20.16
CA ASP A 208 9.98 -8.10 19.85
C ASP A 208 10.08 -7.43 18.47
N ALA A 209 9.21 -7.81 17.54
CA ALA A 209 9.03 -7.16 16.25
C ALA A 209 7.57 -7.27 15.76
N PHE A 210 7.21 -6.42 14.80
CA PHE A 210 6.01 -6.56 14.00
C PHE A 210 6.42 -6.77 12.54
N PHE A 211 5.99 -7.87 11.94
CA PHE A 211 6.27 -8.24 10.56
C PHE A 211 5.06 -7.95 9.68
N SER A 212 5.20 -7.00 8.75
CA SER A 212 4.11 -6.53 7.89
C SER A 212 4.62 -5.78 6.66
N SER A 213 3.70 -5.30 5.83
CA SER A 213 3.98 -4.47 4.67
C SER A 213 4.79 -3.22 5.03
N GLN A 214 5.77 -2.88 4.19
CA GLN A 214 6.72 -1.80 4.45
C GLN A 214 6.04 -0.43 4.50
N ALA A 215 5.10 -0.14 3.62
CA ALA A 215 4.43 1.16 3.59
C ALA A 215 3.69 1.45 4.93
N PRO A 216 2.82 0.58 5.45
CA PRO A 216 2.24 0.75 6.79
C PRO A 216 3.29 0.87 7.90
N LEU A 217 4.32 0.04 7.90
CA LEU A 217 5.34 0.10 8.93
C LEU A 217 6.15 1.39 8.88
N THR A 218 6.45 1.91 7.68
CA THR A 218 7.08 3.23 7.50
C THR A 218 6.23 4.33 8.13
N TYR A 219 4.92 4.30 7.88
CA TYR A 219 3.99 5.25 8.48
C TYR A 219 4.02 5.17 10.02
N PHE A 220 3.89 3.98 10.62
CA PHE A 220 3.89 3.84 12.07
C PHE A 220 5.23 4.21 12.71
N VAL A 221 6.36 3.86 12.07
CA VAL A 221 7.69 4.24 12.54
C VAL A 221 7.86 5.76 12.54
N SER A 222 7.37 6.46 11.51
CA SER A 222 7.41 7.92 11.46
C SER A 222 6.62 8.58 12.60
N GLN A 223 5.52 7.94 13.05
CA GLN A 223 4.68 8.43 14.16
C GLN A 223 5.20 7.99 15.54
N ALA A 224 6.24 7.18 15.61
CA ALA A 224 6.72 6.61 16.87
C ALA A 224 7.73 7.50 17.61
N ASN A 225 7.97 8.74 17.17
CA ASN A 225 8.89 9.69 17.82
C ASN A 225 10.27 9.07 18.10
N GLY A 226 10.83 8.33 17.13
CA GLY A 226 12.14 7.68 17.22
C GLY A 226 12.21 6.46 18.14
N GLN A 227 11.08 5.93 18.61
CA GLN A 227 11.04 4.72 19.45
C GLN A 227 11.18 3.42 18.66
N LEU A 228 10.89 3.46 17.37
CA LEU A 228 10.91 2.32 16.46
C LEU A 228 11.82 2.57 15.27
N GLU A 229 12.22 1.48 14.62
CA GLU A 229 12.92 1.49 13.35
C GLU A 229 12.53 0.29 12.48
N LEU A 230 12.78 0.39 11.17
CA LEU A 230 12.58 -0.73 10.25
C LEU A 230 13.87 -1.54 10.12
N THR A 231 13.70 -2.86 9.97
CA THR A 231 14.80 -3.80 9.63
C THR A 231 14.34 -4.79 8.57
N GLY A 232 15.28 -5.46 7.90
CA GLY A 232 14.97 -6.37 6.80
C GLY A 232 14.55 -5.68 5.51
N VAL A 233 14.81 -4.36 5.38
CA VAL A 233 14.51 -3.57 4.19
C VAL A 233 15.37 -4.06 3.02
N GLY A 234 14.79 -4.15 1.81
CA GLY A 234 15.46 -4.63 0.61
C GLY A 234 15.61 -6.15 0.53
N GLN A 235 15.10 -6.89 1.50
CA GLN A 235 15.06 -8.35 1.47
C GLN A 235 13.68 -8.84 1.02
N LYS A 236 13.64 -10.03 0.39
CA LYS A 236 12.37 -10.65 -0.04
C LYS A 236 11.47 -11.04 1.13
N ASN A 237 12.04 -11.39 2.27
CA ASN A 237 11.34 -11.74 3.51
C ASN A 237 10.17 -12.74 3.30
N GLY A 238 10.41 -13.75 2.47
CA GLY A 238 9.42 -14.78 2.16
C GLY A 238 8.43 -14.45 1.04
N PHE A 239 8.63 -13.33 0.35
CA PHE A 239 7.83 -12.94 -0.82
C PHE A 239 8.74 -12.72 -2.04
N GLU A 240 8.38 -13.27 -3.19
CA GLU A 240 9.07 -12.97 -4.45
C GLU A 240 8.54 -11.65 -5.04
N ASP A 241 7.24 -11.63 -5.33
CA ASP A 241 6.48 -10.46 -5.75
C ASP A 241 5.18 -10.42 -4.95
N LEU A 242 4.98 -9.39 -4.18
CA LEU A 242 3.77 -9.22 -3.39
C LEU A 242 2.87 -8.19 -4.07
N TYR A 243 2.10 -8.66 -5.05
CA TYR A 243 0.99 -7.87 -5.60
C TYR A 243 -0.14 -7.78 -4.60
N GLN A 244 -0.74 -6.60 -4.54
CA GLN A 244 -1.90 -6.35 -3.71
C GLN A 244 -2.91 -5.54 -4.50
N GLY A 245 -4.18 -5.81 -4.25
CA GLY A 245 -5.23 -5.20 -5.04
C GLY A 245 -6.59 -5.16 -4.38
N ALA A 246 -7.53 -4.64 -5.15
CA ALA A 246 -8.94 -4.73 -4.82
C ALA A 246 -9.42 -6.17 -4.96
N VAL A 247 -10.37 -6.55 -4.11
CA VAL A 247 -10.96 -7.89 -4.09
C VAL A 247 -12.42 -7.82 -4.50
N VAL A 248 -12.81 -8.70 -5.43
CA VAL A 248 -14.19 -8.93 -5.84
C VAL A 248 -14.53 -10.42 -5.70
N PRO A 249 -15.83 -10.81 -5.64
CA PRO A 249 -16.21 -12.22 -5.73
C PRO A 249 -15.65 -12.86 -6.99
N LYS A 250 -15.30 -14.13 -6.94
CA LYS A 250 -14.79 -14.88 -8.10
C LYS A 250 -15.73 -14.78 -9.30
N GLY A 251 -15.19 -14.39 -10.46
CA GLY A 251 -15.96 -14.20 -11.69
C GLY A 251 -16.88 -12.99 -11.71
N SER A 252 -16.73 -12.08 -10.76
CA SER A 252 -17.52 -10.84 -10.71
C SER A 252 -17.26 -9.97 -11.95
N PRO A 253 -18.30 -9.44 -12.61
CA PRO A 253 -18.12 -8.49 -13.73
C PRO A 253 -17.46 -7.17 -13.29
N LEU A 254 -17.38 -6.88 -11.99
CA LEU A 254 -16.70 -5.70 -11.48
C LEU A 254 -15.18 -5.79 -11.62
N GLY A 255 -14.57 -6.97 -11.60
CA GLY A 255 -13.13 -7.13 -11.71
C GLY A 255 -12.55 -6.43 -12.96
N PRO A 256 -12.96 -6.82 -14.18
CA PRO A 256 -12.51 -6.14 -15.40
C PRO A 256 -12.82 -4.65 -15.45
N ILE A 257 -13.98 -4.23 -14.93
CA ILE A 257 -14.38 -2.81 -14.91
C ILE A 257 -13.48 -1.99 -13.99
N LEU A 258 -13.18 -2.50 -12.80
CA LEU A 258 -12.26 -1.83 -11.86
C LEU A 258 -10.83 -1.79 -12.43
N LYS A 259 -10.37 -2.88 -13.07
CA LYS A 259 -9.07 -2.92 -13.75
C LYS A 259 -8.99 -1.84 -14.82
N ASP A 260 -9.96 -1.75 -15.73
CA ASP A 260 -10.01 -0.75 -16.81
C ASP A 260 -10.08 0.68 -16.23
N ALA A 261 -10.79 0.89 -15.11
CA ALA A 261 -10.86 2.18 -14.43
C ALA A 261 -9.50 2.57 -13.82
N VAL A 262 -8.80 1.65 -13.16
CA VAL A 262 -7.45 1.89 -12.62
C VAL A 262 -6.46 2.19 -13.76
N GLU A 263 -6.51 1.46 -14.87
CA GLU A 263 -5.68 1.69 -16.06
C GLU A 263 -5.88 3.12 -16.61
N LEU A 264 -7.12 3.56 -16.73
CA LEU A 264 -7.43 4.93 -17.14
C LEU A 264 -6.85 5.98 -16.17
N LEU A 265 -6.89 5.72 -14.85
CA LEU A 265 -6.27 6.60 -13.86
C LEU A 265 -4.73 6.58 -13.93
N MET A 266 -4.13 5.47 -14.35
CA MET A 266 -2.69 5.37 -14.60
C MET A 266 -2.32 6.17 -15.85
N ASP A 267 -3.03 5.98 -16.94
CA ASP A 267 -2.77 6.63 -18.24
C ASP A 267 -2.88 8.16 -18.17
N ASN A 268 -3.82 8.67 -17.39
CA ASN A 268 -4.04 10.11 -17.25
C ASN A 268 -3.21 10.76 -16.11
N GLY A 269 -2.40 9.98 -15.40
CA GLY A 269 -1.51 10.46 -14.32
C GLY A 269 -2.18 10.64 -12.96
N THR A 270 -3.50 10.43 -12.82
CA THR A 270 -4.20 10.55 -11.52
C THR A 270 -3.68 9.55 -10.51
N TYR A 271 -3.46 8.28 -10.92
CA TYR A 271 -2.88 7.26 -10.06
C TYR A 271 -1.51 7.69 -9.51
N ALA A 272 -0.61 8.14 -10.37
CA ALA A 272 0.72 8.57 -9.96
C ALA A 272 0.68 9.76 -8.98
N ALA A 273 -0.21 10.74 -9.24
CA ALA A 273 -0.39 11.88 -8.35
C ALA A 273 -0.91 11.47 -6.97
N ILE A 274 -1.86 10.53 -6.90
CA ILE A 274 -2.38 9.99 -5.63
C ILE A 274 -1.28 9.21 -4.89
N MET A 275 -0.57 8.32 -5.58
CA MET A 275 0.52 7.55 -4.96
C MET A 275 1.61 8.47 -4.40
N LYS A 276 2.01 9.50 -5.14
CA LYS A 276 2.97 10.52 -4.69
C LYS A 276 2.46 11.29 -3.47
N LYS A 277 1.19 11.72 -3.48
CA LYS A 277 0.55 12.39 -2.33
C LYS A 277 0.69 11.61 -1.03
N TRP A 278 0.67 10.28 -1.12
CA TRP A 278 0.73 9.39 0.04
C TRP A 278 2.10 8.77 0.28
N GLY A 279 3.15 9.16 -0.48
CA GLY A 279 4.52 8.66 -0.33
C GLY A 279 4.68 7.19 -0.74
N LEU A 280 3.94 6.77 -1.76
CA LEU A 280 3.83 5.39 -2.24
C LEU A 280 4.45 5.19 -3.64
N GLU A 281 5.33 6.10 -4.10
CA GLU A 281 5.92 6.03 -5.44
C GLU A 281 6.66 4.72 -5.69
N ASN A 282 7.34 4.19 -4.67
CA ASN A 282 8.08 2.93 -4.77
C ASN A 282 7.18 1.68 -4.81
N ASN A 283 5.90 1.85 -4.52
CA ASN A 283 4.91 0.79 -4.53
C ASN A 283 4.09 0.74 -5.82
N MET A 284 4.30 1.72 -6.72
CA MET A 284 3.58 1.76 -8.00
C MET A 284 3.94 0.58 -8.90
N ILE A 285 2.94 0.06 -9.60
CA ILE A 285 3.12 -0.90 -10.70
C ILE A 285 2.91 -0.20 -12.04
N LYS A 286 3.42 -0.81 -13.12
CA LYS A 286 3.36 -0.21 -14.45
C LYS A 286 1.98 -0.28 -15.08
N GLU A 287 1.27 -1.37 -14.82
CA GLU A 287 -0.07 -1.64 -15.36
C GLU A 287 -0.86 -2.47 -14.35
N PRO A 288 -2.18 -2.24 -14.21
CA PRO A 288 -3.01 -3.04 -13.34
C PRO A 288 -3.29 -4.40 -13.97
N GLY A 289 -3.46 -5.42 -13.15
CA GLY A 289 -3.76 -6.76 -13.64
C GLY A 289 -4.82 -7.46 -12.80
N ILE A 290 -5.28 -8.60 -13.31
CA ILE A 290 -6.19 -9.47 -12.57
C ILE A 290 -5.44 -10.73 -12.19
N ASN A 291 -5.36 -11.03 -10.88
CA ASN A 291 -4.73 -12.22 -10.33
C ASN A 291 -3.24 -12.34 -10.73
N LEU A 292 -2.46 -11.27 -10.53
CA LEU A 292 -1.00 -11.26 -10.77
C LEU A 292 -0.23 -11.98 -9.67
N GLY A 293 -0.90 -12.31 -8.58
CA GLY A 293 -0.31 -12.78 -7.34
C GLY A 293 0.49 -14.05 -7.46
N GLY A 294 1.53 -14.13 -6.63
CA GLY A 294 2.40 -15.28 -6.49
C GLY A 294 1.84 -16.34 -5.56
N LYS A 295 2.63 -17.41 -5.38
CA LYS A 295 2.39 -18.42 -4.36
C LYS A 295 2.93 -17.92 -3.02
N LEU A 296 2.19 -18.17 -1.94
CA LEU A 296 2.76 -18.08 -0.61
C LEU A 296 3.92 -19.08 -0.49
N PRO A 297 4.97 -18.78 0.27
CA PRO A 297 5.99 -19.76 0.63
C PRO A 297 5.32 -21.01 1.22
N LYS A 298 5.82 -22.18 0.81
CA LYS A 298 5.34 -23.47 1.31
C LYS A 298 5.77 -23.70 2.74
#